data_5c9463b7003f69dde7f44f593011df63
#
_entry.id   5c9463b7003f69dde7f44f593011df63
#
_cell.length_a   1.000
_cell.length_b   1.000
_cell.length_c   1.000
_cell.angle_alpha   90.00
_cell.angle_beta   90.00
_cell.angle_gamma   90.00
#
_symmetry.space_group_name_H-M   'P 1'
#
loop_
_entity.id
_entity.type
_entity.pdbx_description
1 polymer ?
#
loop_
_entity_poly.entity_id
_entity_poly.type
_entity_poly.pdbx_seq_one_letter_code
_entity_poly.pdbx_strand_id
1 'polypeptide(L)'
;MYKRQIFALPDIGFLGYSLNAIGFDFNVTQQPGDAWFTTILMDVWHWTSLVVLLSSAGLNSIQPAYYQAAEIDGASRWATFRYIELPKMKKVLTLAILLRFMDSFMIYTEPFVLTGGGPGNATAFLSIDLVKMALGQFDLGPAAAMSLIYFFIVLLVCWVFYSLMMKNEVKS
;
A
#
# COMPACT_ATOMS: atom_id res chain seq x y z
N MET A 1 -5.98 -2.79 -15.76
CA MET A 1 -6.16 -3.23 -14.35
C MET A 1 -6.33 -4.74 -14.26
N TYR A 2 -7.27 -5.35 -14.96
CA TYR A 2 -7.53 -6.82 -14.97
C TYR A 2 -6.31 -7.72 -15.29
N LYS A 3 -5.37 -7.27 -16.14
CA LYS A 3 -4.20 -8.07 -16.52
C LYS A 3 -3.29 -8.46 -15.35
N ARG A 4 -3.19 -7.62 -14.30
CA ARG A 4 -2.36 -7.90 -13.13
C ARG A 4 -2.97 -8.97 -12.23
N GLN A 5 -4.28 -9.05 -12.19
CA GLN A 5 -5.04 -9.98 -11.35
C GLN A 5 -5.09 -11.37 -11.98
N ILE A 6 -5.26 -11.44 -13.30
CA ILE A 6 -5.14 -12.69 -14.06
C ILE A 6 -3.75 -13.32 -13.87
N PHE A 7 -2.72 -12.48 -13.64
CA PHE A 7 -1.36 -12.95 -13.38
C PHE A 7 -1.22 -13.82 -12.12
N ALA A 8 -2.09 -13.65 -11.14
CA ALA A 8 -2.05 -14.34 -9.85
C ALA A 8 -3.00 -15.54 -9.73
N LEU A 9 -3.89 -15.79 -10.72
CA LEU A 9 -4.80 -16.91 -10.70
C LEU A 9 -4.05 -18.25 -10.75
N PRO A 10 -4.50 -19.30 -10.01
CA PRO A 10 -3.75 -20.54 -9.84
C PRO A 10 -3.55 -21.32 -11.17
N ASP A 11 -4.54 -21.32 -12.06
CA ASP A 11 -4.50 -22.14 -13.28
C ASP A 11 -4.02 -21.39 -14.54
N ILE A 12 -4.22 -20.08 -14.59
CA ILE A 12 -3.97 -19.25 -15.79
C ILE A 12 -2.94 -18.16 -15.51
N GLY A 13 -2.63 -17.89 -14.24
CA GLY A 13 -1.71 -16.84 -13.83
C GLY A 13 -0.26 -17.30 -13.85
N PHE A 14 0.63 -16.41 -14.26
CA PHE A 14 2.07 -16.71 -14.24
C PHE A 14 2.55 -17.10 -12.84
N LEU A 15 2.12 -16.39 -11.80
CA LEU A 15 2.48 -16.68 -10.41
C LEU A 15 1.91 -18.03 -9.95
N GLY A 16 0.61 -18.26 -10.16
CA GLY A 16 -0.02 -19.52 -9.78
C GLY A 16 0.61 -20.70 -10.49
N TYR A 17 0.75 -20.63 -11.81
CA TYR A 17 1.36 -21.67 -12.60
C TYR A 17 2.82 -21.95 -12.21
N SER A 18 3.66 -20.90 -12.02
CA SER A 18 5.06 -21.09 -11.66
C SER A 18 5.26 -21.65 -10.26
N LEU A 19 4.46 -21.23 -9.28
CA LEU A 19 4.53 -21.76 -7.91
C LEU A 19 4.05 -23.22 -7.85
N ASN A 20 2.97 -23.55 -8.54
CA ASN A 20 2.48 -24.93 -8.63
C ASN A 20 3.45 -25.85 -9.38
N ALA A 21 4.15 -25.35 -10.41
CA ALA A 21 5.18 -26.11 -11.14
C ALA A 21 6.41 -26.43 -10.27
N ILE A 22 6.71 -25.62 -9.25
CA ILE A 22 7.81 -25.85 -8.29
C ILE A 22 7.35 -26.77 -7.12
N GLY A 23 6.07 -27.14 -7.09
CA GLY A 23 5.52 -28.06 -6.07
C GLY A 23 4.86 -27.38 -4.87
N PHE A 24 4.63 -26.05 -4.94
CA PHE A 24 3.79 -25.35 -3.96
C PHE A 24 2.33 -25.46 -4.38
N ASP A 25 1.47 -25.94 -3.49
CA ASP A 25 0.02 -25.98 -3.70
C ASP A 25 -0.57 -24.55 -3.49
N PHE A 26 -0.36 -23.70 -4.50
CA PHE A 26 -0.77 -22.29 -4.45
C PHE A 26 -2.18 -22.12 -5.04
N ASN A 27 -3.11 -21.68 -4.18
CA ASN A 27 -4.50 -21.46 -4.60
C ASN A 27 -5.17 -20.31 -3.86
N VAL A 28 -5.19 -19.14 -4.50
CA VAL A 28 -5.79 -17.90 -3.93
C VAL A 28 -7.29 -17.99 -3.68
N THR A 29 -8.00 -18.92 -4.33
CA THR A 29 -9.45 -19.06 -4.18
C THR A 29 -9.85 -20.02 -3.06
N GLN A 30 -8.94 -20.91 -2.63
CA GLN A 30 -9.19 -21.92 -1.60
C GLN A 30 -8.39 -21.70 -0.32
N GLN A 31 -7.19 -21.14 -0.43
CA GLN A 31 -6.30 -20.96 0.71
C GLN A 31 -6.26 -19.49 1.17
N PRO A 32 -6.68 -19.19 2.43
CA PRO A 32 -6.65 -17.82 2.95
C PRO A 32 -5.26 -17.17 2.96
N GLY A 33 -4.23 -17.97 3.24
CA GLY A 33 -2.83 -17.50 3.25
C GLY A 33 -2.36 -16.99 1.90
N ASP A 34 -2.66 -17.74 0.83
CA ASP A 34 -2.29 -17.39 -0.54
C ASP A 34 -3.07 -16.16 -1.03
N ALA A 35 -4.35 -16.07 -0.63
CA ALA A 35 -5.19 -14.90 -0.92
C ALA A 35 -4.62 -13.62 -0.28
N TRP A 36 -4.21 -13.69 0.98
CA TRP A 36 -3.57 -12.57 1.68
C TRP A 36 -2.21 -12.22 1.09
N PHE A 37 -1.36 -13.22 0.87
CA PHE A 37 -0.04 -13.01 0.26
C PHE A 37 -0.15 -12.31 -1.09
N THR A 38 -1.07 -12.78 -1.93
CA THR A 38 -1.27 -12.20 -3.26
C THR A 38 -1.84 -10.79 -3.19
N THR A 39 -2.81 -10.55 -2.30
CA THR A 39 -3.38 -9.22 -2.10
C THR A 39 -2.30 -8.22 -1.66
N ILE A 40 -1.45 -8.59 -0.69
CA ILE A 40 -0.34 -7.75 -0.23
C ILE A 40 0.67 -7.52 -1.34
N LEU A 41 1.04 -8.55 -2.10
CA LEU A 41 1.98 -8.43 -3.21
C LEU A 41 1.49 -7.46 -4.28
N MET A 42 0.20 -7.55 -4.63
CA MET A 42 -0.43 -6.66 -5.62
C MET A 42 -0.49 -5.23 -5.12
N ASP A 43 -0.81 -5.04 -3.86
CA ASP A 43 -0.88 -3.75 -3.20
C ASP A 43 0.51 -3.08 -3.11
N VAL A 44 1.53 -3.81 -2.69
CA VAL A 44 2.93 -3.35 -2.69
C VAL A 44 3.37 -2.97 -4.11
N TRP A 45 3.07 -3.81 -5.10
CA TRP A 45 3.37 -3.51 -6.50
C TRP A 45 2.70 -2.23 -6.99
N HIS A 46 1.43 -2.04 -6.65
CA HIS A 46 0.66 -0.84 -7.01
C HIS A 46 1.34 0.43 -6.47
N TRP A 47 1.68 0.44 -5.19
CA TRP A 47 2.24 1.61 -4.51
C TRP A 47 3.72 1.83 -4.75
N THR A 48 4.47 0.82 -5.15
CA THR A 48 5.91 0.92 -5.41
C THR A 48 6.23 2.02 -6.41
N SER A 49 5.44 2.17 -7.47
CA SER A 49 5.66 3.20 -8.49
C SER A 49 5.58 4.61 -7.93
N LEU A 50 4.59 4.90 -7.07
CA LEU A 50 4.44 6.20 -6.41
C LEU A 50 5.58 6.47 -5.43
N VAL A 51 5.93 5.48 -4.60
CA VAL A 51 7.03 5.61 -3.62
C VAL A 51 8.36 5.86 -4.32
N VAL A 52 8.64 5.14 -5.41
CA VAL A 52 9.86 5.34 -6.21
C VAL A 52 9.88 6.75 -6.82
N LEU A 53 8.76 7.22 -7.38
CA LEU A 53 8.66 8.56 -7.95
C LEU A 53 8.93 9.64 -6.89
N LEU A 54 8.27 9.56 -5.74
CA LEU A 54 8.44 10.51 -4.64
C LEU A 54 9.87 10.47 -4.09
N SER A 55 10.42 9.26 -3.91
CA SER A 55 11.80 9.09 -3.43
C SER A 55 12.82 9.65 -4.41
N SER A 56 12.63 9.42 -5.71
CA SER A 56 13.49 9.99 -6.76
C SER A 56 13.42 11.52 -6.78
N ALA A 57 12.23 12.10 -6.67
CA ALA A 57 12.06 13.54 -6.58
C ALA A 57 12.74 14.11 -5.31
N GLY A 58 12.61 13.41 -4.18
CA GLY A 58 13.28 13.77 -2.93
C GLY A 58 14.80 13.75 -3.05
N LEU A 59 15.39 12.71 -3.64
CA LEU A 59 16.82 12.63 -3.87
C LEU A 59 17.33 13.74 -4.80
N ASN A 60 16.62 13.99 -5.90
CA ASN A 60 16.99 15.04 -6.85
C ASN A 60 16.87 16.47 -6.28
N SER A 61 16.16 16.66 -5.18
CA SER A 61 16.08 17.96 -4.50
C SER A 61 17.27 18.28 -3.62
N ILE A 62 18.15 17.29 -3.36
CA ILE A 62 19.35 17.47 -2.53
C ILE A 62 20.41 18.21 -3.34
N GLN A 63 20.91 19.32 -2.77
CA GLN A 63 21.93 20.13 -3.43
C GLN A 63 23.23 19.33 -3.62
N PRO A 64 23.90 19.42 -4.80
CA PRO A 64 25.16 18.72 -5.09
C PRO A 64 26.28 19.01 -4.08
N ALA A 65 26.27 20.17 -3.47
CA ALA A 65 27.27 20.57 -2.47
C ALA A 65 27.37 19.61 -1.28
N TYR A 66 26.26 18.98 -0.88
CA TYR A 66 26.29 17.97 0.19
C TYR A 66 27.05 16.71 -0.20
N TYR A 67 26.91 16.28 -1.45
CA TYR A 67 27.64 15.12 -1.98
C TYR A 67 29.13 15.42 -2.16
N GLN A 68 29.46 16.62 -2.64
CA GLN A 68 30.85 17.06 -2.77
C GLN A 68 31.56 17.15 -1.40
N ALA A 69 30.90 17.68 -0.37
CA ALA A 69 31.42 17.69 0.98
C ALA A 69 31.65 16.26 1.51
N ALA A 70 30.68 15.36 1.33
CA ALA A 70 30.81 13.97 1.74
C ALA A 70 31.98 13.24 1.03
N GLU A 71 32.24 13.58 -0.24
CA GLU A 71 33.36 13.02 -1.01
C GLU A 71 34.70 13.51 -0.47
N ILE A 72 34.81 14.81 -0.15
CA ILE A 72 36.02 15.40 0.47
C ILE A 72 36.28 14.77 1.84
N ASP A 73 35.23 14.51 2.63
CA ASP A 73 35.33 13.87 3.95
C ASP A 73 35.58 12.35 3.86
N GLY A 74 35.67 11.78 2.65
CA GLY A 74 35.87 10.34 2.43
C GLY A 74 34.71 9.47 2.93
N ALA A 75 33.49 10.00 2.98
CA ALA A 75 32.31 9.28 3.47
C ALA A 75 31.95 8.11 2.55
N SER A 76 31.65 6.96 3.14
CA SER A 76 31.16 5.80 2.39
C SER A 76 29.74 6.06 1.87
N ARG A 77 29.32 5.33 0.81
CA ARG A 77 27.95 5.42 0.26
C ARG A 77 26.86 5.19 1.32
N TRP A 78 27.10 4.29 2.26
CA TRP A 78 26.19 4.04 3.38
C TRP A 78 26.11 5.22 4.35
N ALA A 79 27.25 5.86 4.64
CA ALA A 79 27.30 7.07 5.47
C ALA A 79 26.56 8.22 4.79
N THR A 80 26.80 8.46 3.50
CA THR A 80 26.08 9.46 2.71
C THR A 80 24.56 9.22 2.73
N PHE A 81 24.12 7.98 2.50
CA PHE A 81 22.71 7.62 2.58
C PHE A 81 22.13 7.89 3.96
N ARG A 82 22.79 7.42 5.01
CA ARG A 82 22.26 7.47 6.38
C ARG A 82 22.25 8.89 6.98
N TYR A 83 23.26 9.71 6.66
CA TYR A 83 23.47 11.01 7.30
C TYR A 83 23.08 12.20 6.43
N ILE A 84 22.99 12.05 5.11
CA ILE A 84 22.63 13.13 4.18
C ILE A 84 21.28 12.84 3.52
N GLU A 85 21.16 11.75 2.77
CA GLU A 85 19.98 11.48 1.95
C GLU A 85 18.74 11.23 2.81
N LEU A 86 18.80 10.28 3.74
CA LEU A 86 17.67 9.91 4.58
C LEU A 86 17.11 11.08 5.41
N PRO A 87 17.92 11.90 6.08
CA PRO A 87 17.43 13.08 6.80
C PRO A 87 16.80 14.13 5.88
N LYS A 88 17.40 14.37 4.71
CA LYS A 88 16.87 15.34 3.73
C LYS A 88 15.57 14.87 3.09
N MET A 89 15.43 13.57 2.87
CA MET A 89 14.20 12.95 2.32
C MET A 89 13.08 12.79 3.35
N LYS A 90 13.33 13.02 4.63
CA LYS A 90 12.38 12.78 5.72
C LYS A 90 10.97 13.32 5.41
N LYS A 91 10.87 14.57 4.93
CA LYS A 91 9.57 15.20 4.60
C LYS A 91 8.83 14.48 3.49
N VAL A 92 9.55 14.06 2.45
CA VAL A 92 8.96 13.34 1.31
C VAL A 92 8.52 11.93 1.73
N LEU A 93 9.35 11.25 2.52
CA LEU A 93 9.01 9.93 3.05
C LEU A 93 7.82 10.00 4.02
N THR A 94 7.76 11.02 4.87
CA THR A 94 6.60 11.26 5.74
C THR A 94 5.32 11.42 4.93
N LEU A 95 5.38 12.21 3.84
CA LEU A 95 4.23 12.37 2.94
C LEU A 95 3.83 11.05 2.27
N ALA A 96 4.80 10.27 1.79
CA ALA A 96 4.53 8.96 1.19
C ALA A 96 3.85 7.99 2.18
N ILE A 97 4.33 7.95 3.42
CA ILE A 97 3.75 7.14 4.50
C ILE A 97 2.33 7.61 4.83
N LEU A 98 2.09 8.92 4.92
CA LEU A 98 0.76 9.48 5.16
C LEU A 98 -0.23 9.08 4.06
N LEU A 99 0.14 9.29 2.81
CA LEU A 99 -0.70 8.92 1.66
C LEU A 99 -1.02 7.42 1.68
N ARG A 100 0.00 6.58 1.89
CA ARG A 100 -0.18 5.14 1.96
C ARG A 100 -1.06 4.70 3.14
N PHE A 101 -0.88 5.32 4.29
CA PHE A 101 -1.69 5.05 5.47
C PHE A 101 -3.17 5.39 5.22
N MET A 102 -3.45 6.54 4.62
CA MET A 102 -4.83 6.94 4.30
C MET A 102 -5.47 5.98 3.29
N ASP A 103 -4.73 5.60 2.23
CA ASP A 103 -5.22 4.67 1.21
C ASP A 103 -5.48 3.26 1.75
N SER A 104 -4.71 2.81 2.74
CA SER A 104 -4.88 1.46 3.31
C SER A 104 -6.27 1.21 3.92
N PHE A 105 -7.03 2.25 4.26
CA PHE A 105 -8.42 2.10 4.66
C PHE A 105 -9.39 1.94 3.48
N MET A 106 -8.96 2.28 2.25
CA MET A 106 -9.82 2.26 1.06
C MET A 106 -9.50 1.10 0.11
N ILE A 107 -8.76 0.10 0.57
CA ILE A 107 -8.43 -1.08 -0.24
C ILE A 107 -9.72 -1.78 -0.65
N TYR A 108 -9.96 -1.84 -1.96
CA TYR A 108 -11.15 -2.46 -2.55
C TYR A 108 -10.80 -3.33 -3.77
N THR A 109 -10.07 -2.75 -4.71
CA THR A 109 -9.94 -3.30 -6.07
C THR A 109 -9.18 -4.63 -6.08
N GLU A 110 -8.05 -4.71 -5.37
CA GLU A 110 -7.19 -5.89 -5.36
C GLU A 110 -7.92 -7.11 -4.77
N PRO A 111 -8.46 -7.08 -3.54
CA PRO A 111 -9.12 -8.22 -2.97
C PRO A 111 -10.49 -8.50 -3.61
N PHE A 112 -11.21 -7.46 -4.09
CA PHE A 112 -12.49 -7.68 -4.76
C PHE A 112 -12.34 -8.44 -6.06
N VAL A 113 -11.37 -8.07 -6.91
CA VAL A 113 -11.19 -8.70 -8.22
C VAL A 113 -10.48 -10.04 -8.11
N LEU A 114 -9.59 -10.21 -7.10
CA LEU A 114 -8.87 -11.45 -6.90
C LEU A 114 -9.78 -12.57 -6.34
N THR A 115 -10.50 -12.27 -5.27
CA THR A 115 -11.24 -13.27 -4.48
C THR A 115 -12.68 -12.87 -4.16
N GLY A 116 -13.09 -11.62 -4.45
CA GLY A 116 -14.38 -11.09 -4.03
C GLY A 116 -14.57 -11.04 -2.50
N GLY A 117 -13.46 -11.07 -1.73
CA GLY A 117 -13.47 -11.13 -0.27
C GLY A 117 -13.23 -12.52 0.31
N GLY A 118 -13.07 -13.56 -0.56
CA GLY A 118 -12.84 -14.96 -0.16
C GLY A 118 -11.36 -15.33 0.08
N PRO A 119 -11.05 -16.62 0.32
CA PRO A 119 -11.99 -17.72 0.59
C PRO A 119 -12.74 -17.54 1.93
N GLY A 120 -13.97 -17.97 2.00
CA GLY A 120 -14.86 -17.62 3.11
C GLY A 120 -15.04 -16.10 3.19
N ASN A 121 -14.57 -15.48 4.28
CA ASN A 121 -14.49 -14.02 4.47
C ASN A 121 -13.06 -13.57 4.78
N ALA A 122 -12.05 -14.34 4.38
CA ALA A 122 -10.67 -14.10 4.80
C ALA A 122 -10.11 -12.76 4.29
N THR A 123 -10.50 -12.32 3.09
CA THR A 123 -10.10 -11.04 2.50
C THR A 123 -11.29 -10.07 2.36
N ALA A 124 -12.30 -10.20 3.23
CA ALA A 124 -13.43 -9.29 3.28
C ALA A 124 -13.02 -8.01 4.01
N PHE A 125 -12.84 -6.95 3.25
CA PHE A 125 -12.66 -5.59 3.78
C PHE A 125 -14.01 -4.90 3.88
N LEU A 126 -14.16 -4.00 4.86
CA LEU A 126 -15.41 -3.24 5.03
C LEU A 126 -15.79 -2.47 3.76
N SER A 127 -14.81 -1.96 3.01
CA SER A 127 -15.00 -1.34 1.69
C SER A 127 -15.71 -2.26 0.67
N ILE A 128 -15.39 -3.55 0.68
CA ILE A 128 -16.02 -4.55 -0.18
C ILE A 128 -17.47 -4.79 0.26
N ASP A 129 -17.70 -4.94 1.56
CA ASP A 129 -19.04 -5.21 2.10
C ASP A 129 -19.98 -4.03 1.88
N LEU A 130 -19.49 -2.80 2.04
CA LEU A 130 -20.26 -1.59 1.74
C LEU A 130 -20.68 -1.52 0.26
N VAL A 131 -19.77 -1.84 -0.66
CA VAL A 131 -20.08 -1.86 -2.10
C VAL A 131 -21.05 -3.00 -2.43
N LYS A 132 -20.89 -4.19 -1.85
CA LYS A 132 -21.83 -5.31 -2.03
C LYS A 132 -23.23 -4.96 -1.53
N MET A 133 -23.33 -4.30 -0.37
CA MET A 133 -24.60 -3.87 0.21
C MET A 133 -25.26 -2.82 -0.68
N ALA A 134 -24.52 -1.79 -1.11
CA ALA A 134 -25.06 -0.71 -1.94
C ALA A 134 -25.43 -1.14 -3.36
N LEU A 135 -24.52 -1.83 -4.06
CA LEU A 135 -24.67 -2.14 -5.48
C LEU A 135 -25.12 -3.58 -5.75
N GLY A 136 -24.81 -4.52 -4.86
CA GLY A 136 -25.21 -5.91 -5.01
C GLY A 136 -26.61 -6.21 -4.46
N GLN A 137 -26.93 -5.61 -3.30
CA GLN A 137 -28.23 -5.83 -2.61
C GLN A 137 -29.20 -4.68 -2.84
N PHE A 138 -28.77 -3.53 -3.39
CA PHE A 138 -29.51 -2.28 -3.53
C PHE A 138 -30.07 -1.74 -2.21
N ASP A 139 -29.45 -2.10 -1.08
CA ASP A 139 -29.83 -1.62 0.25
C ASP A 139 -29.08 -0.30 0.55
N LEU A 140 -29.53 0.76 -0.11
CA LEU A 140 -28.84 2.06 -0.12
C LEU A 140 -28.84 2.77 1.23
N GLY A 141 -29.93 2.61 2.02
CA GLY A 141 -30.08 3.28 3.31
C GLY A 141 -29.01 2.86 4.32
N PRO A 142 -28.96 1.58 4.72
CA PRO A 142 -27.94 1.04 5.60
C PRO A 142 -26.52 1.20 5.05
N ALA A 143 -26.31 1.00 3.73
CA ALA A 143 -25.02 1.18 3.11
C ALA A 143 -24.50 2.62 3.25
N ALA A 144 -25.36 3.62 3.04
CA ALA A 144 -25.02 5.03 3.22
C ALA A 144 -24.70 5.36 4.69
N ALA A 145 -25.50 4.86 5.63
CA ALA A 145 -25.27 5.06 7.05
C ALA A 145 -23.93 4.46 7.51
N MET A 146 -23.65 3.22 7.13
CA MET A 146 -22.39 2.56 7.45
C MET A 146 -21.21 3.25 6.78
N SER A 147 -21.35 3.73 5.54
CA SER A 147 -20.31 4.49 4.83
C SER A 147 -19.96 5.80 5.53
N LEU A 148 -20.96 6.51 6.06
CA LEU A 148 -20.74 7.73 6.85
C LEU A 148 -19.99 7.44 8.14
N ILE A 149 -20.39 6.40 8.88
CA ILE A 149 -19.69 5.99 10.11
C ILE A 149 -18.23 5.62 9.77
N TYR A 150 -18.03 4.83 8.73
CA TYR A 150 -16.69 4.45 8.27
C TYR A 150 -15.85 5.66 7.90
N PHE A 151 -16.42 6.59 7.14
CA PHE A 151 -15.75 7.85 6.77
C PHE A 151 -15.29 8.63 8.00
N PHE A 152 -16.12 8.80 9.02
CA PHE A 152 -15.73 9.51 10.25
C PHE A 152 -14.64 8.78 11.04
N ILE A 153 -14.68 7.44 11.09
CA ILE A 153 -13.62 6.64 11.72
C ILE A 153 -12.29 6.86 10.98
N VAL A 154 -12.28 6.74 9.66
CA VAL A 154 -11.09 6.94 8.84
C VAL A 154 -10.55 8.36 9.00
N LEU A 155 -11.44 9.37 8.95
CA LEU A 155 -11.06 10.77 9.14
C LEU A 155 -10.41 11.00 10.50
N LEU A 156 -10.99 10.47 11.57
CA LEU A 156 -10.44 10.59 12.93
C LEU A 156 -9.06 9.93 13.03
N VAL A 157 -8.94 8.70 12.54
CA VAL A 157 -7.66 7.96 12.58
C VAL A 157 -6.59 8.67 11.75
N CYS A 158 -6.93 9.14 10.56
CA CYS A 158 -6.00 9.90 9.71
C CYS A 158 -5.60 11.23 10.35
N TRP A 159 -6.54 11.92 10.98
CA TRP A 159 -6.25 13.18 11.69
C TRP A 159 -5.30 12.96 12.88
N VAL A 160 -5.54 11.93 13.69
CA VAL A 160 -4.64 11.57 14.81
C VAL A 160 -3.25 11.24 14.30
N PHE A 161 -3.16 10.39 13.26
CA PHE A 161 -1.90 9.98 12.67
C PHE A 161 -1.13 11.19 12.10
N TYR A 162 -1.80 12.05 11.33
CA TYR A 162 -1.23 13.31 10.82
C TYR A 162 -0.70 14.19 11.95
N SER A 163 -1.50 14.40 13.00
CA SER A 163 -1.13 15.24 14.14
C SER A 163 0.11 14.72 14.87
N LEU A 164 0.22 13.40 15.03
CA LEU A 164 1.39 12.77 15.66
C LEU A 164 2.65 12.91 14.81
N MET A 165 2.55 12.72 13.50
CA MET A 165 3.69 12.84 12.59
C MET A 165 4.18 14.28 12.49
N MET A 166 3.28 15.24 12.31
CA MET A 166 3.64 16.67 12.20
C MET A 166 4.23 17.23 13.49
N LYS A 167 3.76 16.78 14.65
CA LYS A 167 4.33 17.19 15.94
C LYS A 167 5.81 16.78 16.10
N ASN A 168 6.18 15.65 15.51
CA ASN A 168 7.57 15.18 15.53
C ASN A 168 8.47 15.94 14.54
N GLU A 169 7.91 16.47 13.45
CA GLU A 169 8.68 17.29 12.49
C GLU A 169 8.97 18.71 13.01
N VAL A 170 8.06 19.30 13.79
CA VAL A 170 8.25 20.64 14.36
C VAL A 170 9.33 20.65 15.46
N LYS A 171 9.63 19.48 16.06
CA LYS A 171 10.63 19.33 17.12
C LYS A 171 12.05 18.97 16.61
N SER A 172 12.20 18.70 15.33
CA SER A 172 13.47 18.32 14.67
C SER A 172 13.98 19.45 13.77
#